data_0c924ef78c65149b47def6db09c9cad9
#
_entry.id   0c924ef78c65149b47def6db09c9cad9
#
_cell.length_a   1.000
_cell.length_b   1.000
_cell.length_c   1.000
_cell.angle_alpha   90.00
_cell.angle_beta   90.00
_cell.angle_gamma   90.00
#
_symmetry.space_group_name_H-M   'P 1'
#
loop_
_entity.id
_entity.type
_entity.pdbx_description
1 polymer ?
#
loop_
_entity_poly.entity_id
_entity_poly.type
_entity_poly.pdbx_seq_one_letter_code
_entity_poly.pdbx_strand_id
1 'polypeptide(L)'
;MATRPLSPAQFSRRPRFLLRWYYWLLLAVAVAYGLAFAMHWDDRGVLWVQERFESPAERKESVWLPDYHAVIDGKLLPGMEKDEASDLAYNPQTKTLFSVMGKNPFLVELTLQGEVLRKMPLMGWSNPEAVTVMENGLLAIVDEREHLLSIVKVEAETRELHRDAFPKYDLGPSEDQNKAFEAITWDPRNQQLLLGEERPAALFSWKSDGSQTLTGSKQKLVNGELDVRNLSALAIDPRTGHTLALSADSHLLLELDEQGEQVSFMTLLRGFNGLSKTIPRAEGVTIDDAGNIYMVSEPNLFYRFEKQ
;
A
#
# COMPACT_ATOMS: atom_id res chain seq x y z
N MET A 1 23.46 34.71 85.61
CA MET A 1 22.47 34.21 84.69
C MET A 1 23.06 34.30 83.29
N ALA A 2 23.48 33.17 82.72
CA ALA A 2 24.12 33.10 81.40
C ALA A 2 23.09 32.57 80.39
N THR A 3 22.75 33.39 79.41
CA THR A 3 21.85 33.05 78.30
C THR A 3 22.63 32.27 77.24
N ARG A 4 22.23 31.02 76.99
CA ARG A 4 22.74 30.25 75.87
C ARG A 4 22.19 30.76 74.54
N PRO A 5 22.99 30.92 73.49
CA PRO A 5 22.50 31.20 72.16
C PRO A 5 21.89 29.94 71.52
N LEU A 6 20.73 30.12 70.89
CA LEU A 6 20.08 29.08 70.07
C LEU A 6 20.87 28.81 68.78
N SER A 7 21.14 27.53 68.53
CA SER A 7 21.81 27.04 67.34
C SER A 7 20.91 27.24 66.10
N PRO A 8 21.43 27.68 64.93
CA PRO A 8 20.65 27.83 63.75
C PRO A 8 20.24 26.45 63.18
N ALA A 9 18.96 26.31 62.86
CA ALA A 9 18.39 25.13 62.25
C ALA A 9 19.13 24.78 60.93
N GLN A 10 19.64 23.58 60.91
CA GLN A 10 20.20 22.98 59.66
C GLN A 10 19.07 22.74 58.70
N PHE A 11 18.88 23.65 57.72
CA PHE A 11 18.10 23.35 56.53
C PHE A 11 18.80 22.28 55.74
N SER A 12 18.29 21.04 55.80
CA SER A 12 18.74 19.95 54.93
C SER A 12 18.46 20.35 53.47
N ARG A 13 19.52 20.65 52.73
CA ARG A 13 19.44 20.82 51.29
C ARG A 13 19.06 19.49 50.70
N ARG A 14 17.76 19.32 50.35
CA ARG A 14 17.34 18.18 49.52
C ARG A 14 18.18 18.22 48.24
N PRO A 15 18.75 17.07 47.80
CA PRO A 15 19.64 17.06 46.69
C PRO A 15 18.88 17.44 45.44
N ARG A 16 19.17 18.63 44.87
CA ARG A 16 18.67 19.13 43.58
C ARG A 16 19.01 18.20 42.43
N PHE A 17 19.77 17.13 42.67
CA PHE A 17 20.20 16.13 41.69
C PHE A 17 19.06 15.18 41.27
N LEU A 18 18.13 14.87 42.17
CA LEU A 18 17.00 13.96 41.89
C LEU A 18 15.97 14.60 40.95
N LEU A 19 15.78 15.91 40.99
CA LEU A 19 14.84 16.60 40.10
C LEU A 19 15.37 16.70 38.65
N ARG A 20 16.71 16.65 38.47
CA ARG A 20 17.33 16.71 37.14
C ARG A 20 17.26 15.40 36.34
N TRP A 21 17.35 14.25 36.97
CA TRP A 21 17.34 12.98 36.25
C TRP A 21 15.96 12.67 35.65
N TYR A 22 14.87 13.11 36.27
CA TYR A 22 13.51 12.97 35.67
C TYR A 22 13.38 13.73 34.37
N TYR A 23 13.94 14.92 34.25
CA TYR A 23 13.93 15.68 32.99
C TYR A 23 14.73 14.97 31.90
N TRP A 24 15.86 14.37 32.25
CA TRP A 24 16.63 13.57 31.30
C TRP A 24 15.92 12.27 30.91
N LEU A 25 15.24 11.62 31.85
CA LEU A 25 14.42 10.46 31.57
C LEU A 25 13.25 10.83 30.64
N LEU A 26 12.51 11.90 30.95
CA LEU A 26 11.42 12.39 30.10
C LEU A 26 11.92 12.78 28.70
N LEU A 27 13.09 13.45 28.62
CA LEU A 27 13.69 13.76 27.33
C LEU A 27 14.08 12.48 26.56
N ALA A 28 14.67 11.51 27.25
CA ALA A 28 15.04 10.23 26.64
C ALA A 28 13.82 9.46 26.12
N VAL A 29 12.73 9.44 26.91
CA VAL A 29 11.44 8.84 26.50
C VAL A 29 10.85 9.58 25.31
N ALA A 30 10.85 10.91 25.33
CA ALA A 30 10.35 11.72 24.20
C ALA A 30 11.17 11.52 22.94
N VAL A 31 12.51 11.44 23.06
CA VAL A 31 13.39 11.16 21.93
C VAL A 31 13.19 9.71 21.43
N ALA A 32 13.06 8.75 22.33
CA ALA A 32 12.80 7.36 21.94
C ALA A 32 11.45 7.21 21.24
N TYR A 33 10.42 7.87 21.76
CA TYR A 33 9.10 7.92 21.09
C TYR A 33 9.16 8.62 19.74
N GLY A 34 9.84 9.77 19.67
CA GLY A 34 10.04 10.49 18.41
C GLY A 34 10.81 9.67 17.36
N LEU A 35 11.80 8.89 17.80
CA LEU A 35 12.55 7.97 16.93
C LEU A 35 11.65 6.80 16.50
N ALA A 36 10.90 6.19 17.42
CA ALA A 36 9.97 5.11 17.10
C ALA A 36 8.92 5.58 16.08
N PHE A 37 8.34 6.76 16.29
CA PHE A 37 7.41 7.39 15.36
C PHE A 37 8.05 7.68 13.99
N ALA A 38 9.25 8.28 13.97
CA ALA A 38 9.97 8.58 12.74
C ALA A 38 10.40 7.32 11.96
N MET A 39 10.62 6.21 12.68
CA MET A 39 10.97 4.91 12.09
C MET A 39 9.75 4.01 11.87
N HIS A 40 8.54 4.51 12.10
CA HIS A 40 7.28 3.76 11.92
C HIS A 40 7.18 2.46 12.76
N TRP A 41 7.77 2.46 13.97
CA TRP A 41 7.73 1.31 14.87
C TRP A 41 6.43 1.24 15.69
N ASP A 42 5.73 2.34 15.83
CA ASP A 42 4.40 2.42 16.44
C ASP A 42 3.40 1.54 15.67
N ASP A 43 3.29 1.73 14.36
CA ASP A 43 2.42 0.93 13.49
C ASP A 43 2.78 -0.57 13.59
N ARG A 44 4.07 -0.91 13.54
CA ARG A 44 4.55 -2.31 13.55
C ARG A 44 4.42 -3.03 14.87
N GLY A 45 4.49 -2.31 15.98
CA GLY A 45 4.46 -2.92 17.31
C GLY A 45 3.13 -3.60 17.62
N VAL A 46 2.03 -2.96 17.26
CA VAL A 46 0.67 -3.49 17.42
C VAL A 46 0.48 -4.70 16.48
N LEU A 47 0.83 -4.53 15.20
CA LEU A 47 0.71 -5.56 14.16
C LEU A 47 1.46 -6.84 14.53
N TRP A 48 2.71 -6.70 15.01
CA TRP A 48 3.51 -7.84 15.45
C TRP A 48 2.92 -8.59 16.64
N VAL A 49 2.23 -7.87 17.55
CA VAL A 49 1.52 -8.51 18.66
C VAL A 49 0.30 -9.27 18.15
N GLN A 50 -0.48 -8.70 17.22
CA GLN A 50 -1.66 -9.34 16.63
C GLN A 50 -1.29 -10.65 15.93
N GLU A 51 -0.26 -10.67 15.07
CA GLU A 51 0.21 -11.88 14.38
C GLU A 51 0.54 -13.05 15.31
N ARG A 52 0.89 -12.78 16.59
CA ARG A 52 1.20 -13.84 17.55
C ARG A 52 -0.02 -14.57 18.07
N PHE A 53 -1.19 -14.00 17.91
CA PHE A 53 -2.44 -14.65 18.31
C PHE A 53 -3.06 -15.47 17.18
N GLU A 54 -2.57 -15.32 15.93
CA GLU A 54 -3.01 -16.12 14.81
C GLU A 54 -2.68 -17.60 14.99
N SER A 55 -3.68 -18.46 14.82
CA SER A 55 -3.51 -19.91 14.94
C SER A 55 -2.75 -20.48 13.73
N PRO A 56 -2.11 -21.68 13.88
CA PRO A 56 -1.47 -22.33 12.73
C PRO A 56 -2.42 -22.68 11.58
N ALA A 57 -3.72 -22.84 11.85
CA ALA A 57 -4.73 -23.09 10.85
C ALA A 57 -5.02 -21.82 10.02
N GLU A 58 -5.26 -20.69 10.67
CA GLU A 58 -5.46 -19.38 10.04
C GLU A 58 -4.27 -18.98 9.18
N ARG A 59 -3.03 -19.14 9.69
CA ARG A 59 -1.81 -18.91 8.90
C ARG A 59 -1.73 -19.73 7.62
N LYS A 60 -2.21 -20.96 7.64
CA LYS A 60 -2.20 -21.84 6.47
C LYS A 60 -3.23 -21.45 5.42
N GLU A 61 -4.33 -20.86 5.84
CA GLU A 61 -5.43 -20.38 4.98
C GLU A 61 -5.19 -18.96 4.47
N SER A 62 -4.15 -18.28 4.98
CA SER A 62 -3.78 -16.92 4.64
C SER A 62 -2.61 -16.85 3.65
N VAL A 63 -2.36 -15.65 3.12
CA VAL A 63 -1.14 -15.33 2.35
C VAL A 63 0.08 -15.47 3.25
N TRP A 64 -0.03 -15.00 4.49
CA TRP A 64 1.00 -15.00 5.53
C TRP A 64 2.29 -14.30 5.09
N LEU A 65 2.25 -12.99 5.07
CA LEU A 65 3.30 -12.11 4.59
C LEU A 65 4.68 -12.25 5.28
N PRO A 66 4.79 -12.67 6.57
CA PRO A 66 6.10 -12.87 7.20
C PRO A 66 7.00 -13.89 6.51
N ASP A 67 6.43 -14.85 5.76
CA ASP A 67 7.20 -15.90 5.07
C ASP A 67 7.76 -15.44 3.70
N TYR A 68 7.44 -14.22 3.25
CA TYR A 68 7.88 -13.72 1.95
C TYR A 68 9.26 -13.09 2.00
N HIS A 69 10.07 -13.36 0.94
CA HIS A 69 11.40 -12.78 0.77
C HIS A 69 11.61 -12.26 -0.64
N ALA A 70 12.28 -11.12 -0.75
CA ALA A 70 12.62 -10.51 -2.03
C ALA A 70 13.58 -11.40 -2.83
N VAL A 71 13.16 -11.81 -4.03
CA VAL A 71 13.99 -12.51 -5.02
C VAL A 71 14.41 -11.57 -6.15
N ILE A 72 13.67 -10.48 -6.35
CA ILE A 72 14.08 -9.32 -7.15
C ILE A 72 13.94 -8.11 -6.23
N ASP A 73 15.05 -7.37 -6.03
CA ASP A 73 15.15 -6.27 -5.07
C ASP A 73 15.58 -4.98 -5.77
N GLY A 74 14.61 -4.20 -6.22
CA GLY A 74 14.82 -2.88 -6.81
C GLY A 74 15.41 -2.90 -8.22
N LYS A 75 14.93 -3.78 -9.09
CA LYS A 75 15.30 -3.79 -10.51
C LYS A 75 14.76 -2.55 -11.21
N LEU A 76 15.62 -1.80 -11.88
CA LEU A 76 15.21 -0.65 -12.69
C LEU A 76 14.38 -1.11 -13.90
N LEU A 77 13.28 -0.43 -14.16
CA LEU A 77 12.51 -0.55 -15.39
C LEU A 77 13.09 0.46 -16.41
N PRO A 78 13.79 -0.03 -17.47
CA PRO A 78 14.55 0.85 -18.35
C PRO A 78 13.63 1.74 -19.21
N GLY A 79 14.06 2.98 -19.44
CA GLY A 79 13.32 3.95 -20.26
C GLY A 79 12.09 4.57 -19.59
N MET A 80 11.98 4.41 -18.24
CA MET A 80 10.89 4.95 -17.43
C MET A 80 11.39 5.73 -16.20
N GLU A 81 12.64 6.18 -16.23
CA GLU A 81 13.33 6.84 -15.11
C GLU A 81 12.69 8.18 -14.68
N LYS A 82 11.77 8.71 -15.50
CA LYS A 82 11.07 9.97 -15.27
C LYS A 82 9.55 9.85 -15.31
N ASP A 83 9.04 8.62 -15.38
CA ASP A 83 7.62 8.39 -15.69
C ASP A 83 6.78 8.12 -14.44
N GLU A 84 7.42 7.86 -13.27
CA GLU A 84 6.79 7.57 -11.98
C GLU A 84 5.83 6.36 -12.06
N ALA A 85 6.33 5.18 -11.61
CA ALA A 85 5.53 3.95 -11.60
C ALA A 85 4.54 4.01 -10.45
N SER A 86 3.23 4.06 -10.78
CA SER A 86 2.17 4.34 -9.82
C SER A 86 1.43 3.07 -9.36
N ASP A 87 1.23 2.08 -10.22
CA ASP A 87 0.58 0.81 -9.82
C ASP A 87 0.91 -0.31 -10.80
N LEU A 88 0.60 -1.57 -10.39
CA LEU A 88 0.68 -2.74 -11.28
C LEU A 88 -0.37 -3.78 -10.96
N ALA A 89 -0.79 -4.53 -11.99
CA ALA A 89 -1.76 -5.61 -11.90
C ALA A 89 -1.29 -6.86 -12.64
N TYR A 90 -1.53 -8.03 -12.07
CA TYR A 90 -1.26 -9.31 -12.72
C TYR A 90 -2.42 -9.71 -13.64
N ASN A 91 -2.11 -10.10 -14.88
CA ASN A 91 -3.08 -10.66 -15.82
C ASN A 91 -2.94 -12.19 -15.87
N PRO A 92 -3.90 -12.96 -15.36
CA PRO A 92 -3.83 -14.42 -15.33
C PRO A 92 -3.95 -15.06 -16.72
N GLN A 93 -4.50 -14.35 -17.71
CA GLN A 93 -4.67 -14.88 -19.08
C GLN A 93 -3.35 -14.83 -19.86
N THR A 94 -2.61 -13.73 -19.78
CA THR A 94 -1.35 -13.52 -20.48
C THR A 94 -0.13 -13.95 -19.66
N LYS A 95 -0.29 -14.14 -18.34
CA LYS A 95 0.80 -14.39 -17.38
C LYS A 95 1.83 -13.25 -17.40
N THR A 96 1.34 -12.02 -17.54
CA THR A 96 2.13 -10.78 -17.56
C THR A 96 1.61 -9.79 -16.52
N LEU A 97 2.37 -8.73 -16.30
CA LEU A 97 1.98 -7.62 -15.42
C LEU A 97 1.69 -6.39 -16.28
N PHE A 98 0.69 -5.64 -15.88
CA PHE A 98 0.42 -4.31 -16.43
C PHE A 98 0.70 -3.27 -15.36
N SER A 99 1.47 -2.23 -15.70
CA SER A 99 1.79 -1.13 -14.79
C SER A 99 1.42 0.20 -15.44
N VAL A 100 0.87 1.13 -14.67
CA VAL A 100 0.61 2.51 -15.10
C VAL A 100 1.73 3.43 -14.64
N MET A 101 2.02 4.44 -15.47
CA MET A 101 2.99 5.51 -15.20
C MET A 101 2.23 6.83 -15.09
N GLY A 102 2.28 7.49 -13.92
CA GLY A 102 1.46 8.65 -13.61
C GLY A 102 1.94 9.93 -14.30
N LYS A 103 3.22 10.26 -14.20
CA LYS A 103 3.73 11.55 -14.68
C LYS A 103 3.73 11.72 -16.19
N ASN A 104 4.17 10.70 -16.92
CA ASN A 104 4.00 10.59 -18.36
C ASN A 104 3.08 9.40 -18.59
N PRO A 105 1.80 9.60 -18.93
CA PRO A 105 0.81 8.53 -18.94
C PRO A 105 1.13 7.41 -19.94
N PHE A 106 1.50 6.26 -19.42
CA PHE A 106 1.72 5.02 -20.17
C PHE A 106 1.13 3.83 -19.45
N LEU A 107 0.66 2.86 -20.21
CA LEU A 107 0.45 1.49 -19.76
C LEU A 107 1.62 0.65 -20.25
N VAL A 108 2.28 -0.02 -19.32
CA VAL A 108 3.45 -0.87 -19.60
C VAL A 108 3.11 -2.31 -19.32
N GLU A 109 3.40 -3.20 -20.27
CA GLU A 109 3.30 -4.64 -20.04
C GLU A 109 4.68 -5.21 -19.73
N LEU A 110 4.77 -5.99 -18.65
CA LEU A 110 6.01 -6.56 -18.12
C LEU A 110 5.90 -8.09 -18.04
N THR A 111 7.04 -8.77 -18.15
CA THR A 111 7.16 -10.16 -17.69
C THR A 111 7.15 -10.23 -16.16
N LEU A 112 6.96 -11.44 -15.61
CA LEU A 112 7.07 -11.68 -14.15
C LEU A 112 8.50 -11.49 -13.61
N GLN A 113 9.47 -11.24 -14.46
CA GLN A 113 10.85 -10.89 -14.11
C GLN A 113 11.13 -9.39 -14.27
N GLY A 114 10.09 -8.58 -14.56
CA GLY A 114 10.20 -7.14 -14.75
C GLY A 114 10.95 -6.76 -16.04
N GLU A 115 10.83 -7.56 -17.10
CA GLU A 115 11.28 -7.17 -18.44
C GLU A 115 10.15 -6.46 -19.18
N VAL A 116 10.44 -5.32 -19.80
CA VAL A 116 9.46 -4.54 -20.57
C VAL A 116 9.13 -5.26 -21.87
N LEU A 117 7.88 -5.68 -22.04
CA LEU A 117 7.38 -6.28 -23.28
C LEU A 117 6.91 -5.21 -24.26
N ARG A 118 6.15 -4.23 -23.76
CA ARG A 118 5.67 -3.08 -24.56
C ARG A 118 5.30 -1.90 -23.65
N LYS A 119 5.36 -0.71 -24.23
CA LYS A 119 4.98 0.56 -23.60
C LYS A 119 3.94 1.22 -24.50
N MET A 120 2.75 1.49 -23.97
CA MET A 120 1.59 1.99 -24.70
C MET A 120 1.19 3.36 -24.15
N PRO A 121 1.26 4.45 -24.96
CA PRO A 121 0.77 5.75 -24.55
C PRO A 121 -0.72 5.72 -24.15
N LEU A 122 -1.05 6.37 -23.03
CA LEU A 122 -2.41 6.59 -22.55
C LEU A 122 -2.88 7.99 -22.94
N MET A 123 -3.48 8.08 -24.13
CA MET A 123 -3.92 9.36 -24.70
C MET A 123 -5.21 9.84 -24.02
N GLY A 124 -5.15 11.03 -23.42
CA GLY A 124 -6.27 11.63 -22.71
C GLY A 124 -6.34 11.33 -21.22
N TRP A 125 -5.45 10.51 -20.68
CA TRP A 125 -5.22 10.42 -19.23
C TRP A 125 -4.27 11.52 -18.79
N SER A 126 -4.47 12.04 -17.58
CA SER A 126 -3.70 13.14 -17.00
C SER A 126 -2.74 12.67 -15.90
N ASN A 127 -3.18 11.73 -15.06
CA ASN A 127 -2.44 11.16 -13.94
C ASN A 127 -3.01 9.77 -13.59
N PRO A 128 -2.72 8.72 -14.39
CA PRO A 128 -3.17 7.35 -14.07
C PRO A 128 -2.39 6.83 -12.87
N GLU A 129 -3.08 6.61 -11.73
CA GLU A 129 -2.47 6.21 -10.46
C GLU A 129 -2.79 4.77 -10.07
N ALA A 130 -3.89 4.19 -10.57
CA ALA A 130 -4.20 2.81 -10.20
C ALA A 130 -4.66 1.98 -11.41
N VAL A 131 -4.34 0.68 -11.37
CA VAL A 131 -4.74 -0.29 -12.39
C VAL A 131 -5.08 -1.65 -11.78
N THR A 132 -6.14 -2.29 -12.27
CA THR A 132 -6.42 -3.70 -11.95
C THR A 132 -6.90 -4.45 -13.18
N VAL A 133 -6.68 -5.77 -13.18
CA VAL A 133 -7.22 -6.67 -14.20
C VAL A 133 -8.55 -7.24 -13.71
N MET A 134 -9.60 -6.99 -14.48
CA MET A 134 -10.94 -7.53 -14.27
C MET A 134 -11.09 -8.88 -14.98
N GLU A 135 -12.27 -9.47 -14.89
CA GLU A 135 -12.58 -10.67 -15.67
C GLU A 135 -12.40 -10.45 -17.17
N ASN A 136 -12.17 -11.54 -17.90
CA ASN A 136 -11.90 -11.52 -19.35
C ASN A 136 -10.73 -10.62 -19.77
N GLY A 137 -9.84 -10.25 -18.84
CA GLY A 137 -8.64 -9.48 -19.12
C GLY A 137 -8.86 -8.01 -19.42
N LEU A 138 -10.04 -7.46 -19.13
CA LEU A 138 -10.24 -6.01 -19.12
C LEU A 138 -9.44 -5.37 -18.00
N LEU A 139 -8.95 -4.15 -18.23
CA LEU A 139 -8.28 -3.38 -17.20
C LEU A 139 -9.17 -2.21 -16.76
N ALA A 140 -9.25 -1.99 -15.46
CA ALA A 140 -9.78 -0.76 -14.90
C ALA A 140 -8.59 0.14 -14.54
N ILE A 141 -8.60 1.39 -15.02
CA ILE A 141 -7.55 2.39 -14.80
C ILE A 141 -8.19 3.61 -14.14
N VAL A 142 -7.65 4.04 -13.02
CA VAL A 142 -8.06 5.27 -12.32
C VAL A 142 -7.14 6.42 -12.75
N ASP A 143 -7.75 7.53 -13.19
CA ASP A 143 -7.09 8.81 -13.37
C ASP A 143 -7.40 9.68 -12.16
N GLU A 144 -6.44 9.85 -11.29
CA GLU A 144 -6.59 10.60 -10.05
C GLU A 144 -7.01 12.05 -10.31
N ARG A 145 -6.32 12.73 -11.21
CA ARG A 145 -6.54 14.16 -11.48
C ARG A 145 -7.90 14.46 -12.07
N GLU A 146 -8.41 13.56 -12.90
CA GLU A 146 -9.70 13.69 -13.54
C GLU A 146 -10.84 13.07 -12.73
N HIS A 147 -10.53 12.38 -11.61
CA HIS A 147 -11.47 11.61 -10.81
C HIS A 147 -12.31 10.62 -11.63
N LEU A 148 -11.69 9.97 -12.60
CA LEU A 148 -12.33 9.05 -13.53
C LEU A 148 -11.74 7.65 -13.45
N LEU A 149 -12.61 6.67 -13.53
CA LEU A 149 -12.24 5.27 -13.77
C LEU A 149 -12.62 4.93 -15.21
N SER A 150 -11.70 4.32 -15.97
CA SER A 150 -11.92 3.85 -17.33
C SER A 150 -11.75 2.33 -17.40
N ILE A 151 -12.68 1.63 -18.06
CA ILE A 151 -12.55 0.18 -18.32
C ILE A 151 -12.08 0.00 -19.75
N VAL A 152 -10.86 -0.51 -19.92
CA VAL A 152 -10.18 -0.61 -21.21
C VAL A 152 -9.91 -2.05 -21.61
N LYS A 153 -9.88 -2.31 -22.90
CA LYS A 153 -9.45 -3.59 -23.47
C LYS A 153 -8.09 -3.43 -24.15
N VAL A 154 -7.17 -4.33 -23.78
CA VAL A 154 -5.82 -4.37 -24.36
C VAL A 154 -5.67 -5.66 -25.14
N GLU A 155 -5.50 -5.55 -26.45
CA GLU A 155 -5.24 -6.66 -27.37
C GLU A 155 -3.73 -6.81 -27.62
N ALA A 156 -3.32 -7.92 -28.22
CA ALA A 156 -1.91 -8.17 -28.54
C ALA A 156 -1.32 -7.09 -29.46
N GLU A 157 -2.12 -6.53 -30.35
CA GLU A 157 -1.74 -5.52 -31.34
C GLU A 157 -1.86 -4.10 -30.84
N THR A 158 -2.43 -3.88 -29.65
CA THR A 158 -2.61 -2.53 -29.07
C THR A 158 -1.26 -1.83 -28.93
N ARG A 159 -1.16 -0.62 -29.49
CA ARG A 159 0.06 0.21 -29.44
C ARG A 159 -0.14 1.48 -28.65
N GLU A 160 -1.36 1.97 -28.53
CA GLU A 160 -1.78 3.14 -27.75
C GLU A 160 -3.24 2.97 -27.33
N LEU A 161 -3.67 3.71 -26.35
CA LEU A 161 -5.03 3.71 -25.83
C LEU A 161 -5.55 5.15 -25.79
N HIS A 162 -6.77 5.36 -26.31
CA HIS A 162 -7.46 6.64 -26.28
C HIS A 162 -8.62 6.57 -25.30
N ARG A 163 -8.57 7.34 -24.21
CA ARG A 163 -9.56 7.29 -23.11
C ARG A 163 -11.01 7.43 -23.63
N ASP A 164 -11.22 8.28 -24.62
CA ASP A 164 -12.57 8.55 -25.15
C ASP A 164 -13.19 7.36 -25.90
N ALA A 165 -12.42 6.34 -26.22
CA ALA A 165 -12.92 5.12 -26.84
C ALA A 165 -13.53 4.12 -25.83
N PHE A 166 -13.43 4.38 -24.52
CA PHE A 166 -13.79 3.44 -23.48
C PHE A 166 -14.88 3.98 -22.54
N PRO A 167 -15.64 3.09 -21.86
CA PRO A 167 -16.53 3.47 -20.77
C PRO A 167 -15.78 4.21 -19.67
N LYS A 168 -16.39 5.27 -19.15
CA LYS A 168 -15.86 6.11 -18.07
C LYS A 168 -16.88 6.20 -16.95
N TYR A 169 -16.38 6.16 -15.72
CA TYR A 169 -17.16 6.23 -14.49
C TYR A 169 -16.61 7.35 -13.62
N ASP A 170 -17.50 8.25 -13.19
CA ASP A 170 -17.16 9.35 -12.32
C ASP A 170 -16.97 8.83 -10.88
N LEU A 171 -15.78 9.02 -10.32
CA LEU A 171 -15.45 8.66 -8.95
C LEU A 171 -15.98 9.70 -7.94
N GLY A 172 -16.48 10.83 -8.44
CA GLY A 172 -16.95 11.95 -7.62
C GLY A 172 -15.81 12.69 -6.93
N PRO A 173 -16.10 13.84 -6.31
CA PRO A 173 -15.10 14.56 -5.54
C PRO A 173 -14.70 13.72 -4.34
N SER A 174 -13.40 13.71 -4.00
CA SER A 174 -12.95 13.24 -2.70
C SER A 174 -13.42 14.24 -1.62
N GLU A 175 -13.66 13.77 -0.41
CA GLU A 175 -14.06 14.65 0.71
C GLU A 175 -13.00 15.75 0.97
N ASP A 176 -11.74 15.47 0.67
CA ASP A 176 -10.62 16.42 0.68
C ASP A 176 -10.15 16.68 -0.75
N GLN A 177 -10.24 17.91 -1.24
CA GLN A 177 -9.96 18.36 -2.62
C GLN A 177 -8.60 17.96 -3.23
N ASN A 178 -7.71 17.32 -2.46
CA ASN A 178 -6.36 16.91 -2.87
C ASN A 178 -6.09 15.41 -2.66
N LYS A 179 -7.13 14.58 -2.43
CA LYS A 179 -6.92 13.17 -2.11
C LYS A 179 -7.95 12.34 -2.86
N ALA A 180 -7.48 11.65 -3.86
CA ALA A 180 -8.30 10.84 -4.73
C ALA A 180 -8.17 9.35 -4.44
N PHE A 181 -8.83 8.54 -5.24
CA PHE A 181 -8.64 7.10 -5.25
C PHE A 181 -7.32 6.77 -5.94
N GLU A 182 -6.36 6.26 -5.17
CA GLU A 182 -5.04 5.85 -5.65
C GLU A 182 -4.88 4.32 -5.69
N ALA A 183 -5.81 3.59 -5.12
CA ALA A 183 -5.75 2.14 -5.06
C ALA A 183 -7.01 1.50 -5.65
N ILE A 184 -6.83 0.41 -6.42
CA ILE A 184 -7.94 -0.34 -7.00
C ILE A 184 -7.58 -1.82 -7.11
N THR A 185 -8.56 -2.70 -6.85
CA THR A 185 -8.42 -4.13 -7.16
C THR A 185 -9.77 -4.74 -7.54
N TRP A 186 -9.73 -5.79 -8.37
CA TRP A 186 -10.91 -6.55 -8.72
C TRP A 186 -11.14 -7.71 -7.76
N ASP A 187 -12.33 -7.80 -7.21
CA ASP A 187 -12.80 -8.91 -6.38
C ASP A 187 -13.68 -9.86 -7.21
N PRO A 188 -13.12 -10.97 -7.72
CA PRO A 188 -13.87 -11.89 -8.56
C PRO A 188 -14.95 -12.69 -7.79
N ARG A 189 -14.81 -12.84 -6.48
CA ARG A 189 -15.76 -13.58 -5.66
C ARG A 189 -17.07 -12.82 -5.47
N ASN A 190 -16.96 -11.50 -5.29
CA ASN A 190 -18.11 -10.63 -5.06
C ASN A 190 -18.52 -9.82 -6.30
N GLN A 191 -17.82 -10.00 -7.43
CA GLN A 191 -18.05 -9.27 -8.69
C GLN A 191 -18.07 -7.76 -8.50
N GLN A 192 -17.01 -7.23 -7.87
CA GLN A 192 -16.91 -5.81 -7.53
C GLN A 192 -15.48 -5.30 -7.64
N LEU A 193 -15.36 -4.00 -7.84
CA LEU A 193 -14.11 -3.30 -7.61
C LEU A 193 -14.02 -2.88 -6.14
N LEU A 194 -12.87 -3.10 -5.52
CA LEU A 194 -12.48 -2.39 -4.31
C LEU A 194 -11.64 -1.18 -4.71
N LEU A 195 -11.94 -0.04 -4.11
CA LEU A 195 -11.28 1.23 -4.32
C LEU A 195 -10.74 1.73 -2.99
N GLY A 196 -9.57 2.31 -2.99
CA GLY A 196 -8.94 2.89 -1.81
C GLY A 196 -8.74 4.38 -1.93
N GLU A 197 -9.25 5.15 -0.97
CA GLU A 197 -8.84 6.55 -0.78
C GLU A 197 -7.47 6.59 -0.10
N GLU A 198 -6.59 7.48 -0.58
CA GLU A 198 -5.24 7.61 -0.03
C GLU A 198 -5.25 8.06 1.44
N ARG A 199 -5.94 9.18 1.73
CA ARG A 199 -5.97 9.82 3.06
C ARG A 199 -7.29 10.54 3.34
N PRO A 200 -7.98 10.18 4.44
CA PRO A 200 -7.68 9.05 5.32
C PRO A 200 -7.81 7.73 4.57
N ALA A 201 -6.96 6.75 4.89
CA ALA A 201 -6.99 5.45 4.24
C ALA A 201 -8.35 4.77 4.46
N ALA A 202 -9.13 4.60 3.39
CA ALA A 202 -10.47 4.04 3.46
C ALA A 202 -10.81 3.22 2.23
N LEU A 203 -11.58 2.14 2.43
CA LEU A 203 -11.98 1.22 1.39
C LEU A 203 -13.44 1.41 0.98
N PHE A 204 -13.68 1.31 -0.33
CA PHE A 204 -15.00 1.35 -0.95
C PHE A 204 -15.18 0.14 -1.86
N SER A 205 -16.42 -0.27 -2.07
CA SER A 205 -16.77 -1.27 -3.06
C SER A 205 -17.68 -0.68 -4.13
N TRP A 206 -17.53 -1.14 -5.38
CA TRP A 206 -18.40 -0.80 -6.49
C TRP A 206 -18.74 -2.06 -7.29
N LYS A 207 -20.01 -2.45 -7.26
CA LYS A 207 -20.46 -3.70 -7.88
C LYS A 207 -20.53 -3.62 -9.39
N SER A 208 -20.24 -4.74 -10.04
CA SER A 208 -20.47 -4.98 -11.46
C SER A 208 -21.78 -5.78 -11.66
N ASP A 209 -22.36 -5.66 -12.86
CA ASP A 209 -23.53 -6.44 -13.29
C ASP A 209 -23.18 -7.81 -13.89
N GLY A 210 -21.93 -8.24 -13.76
CA GLY A 210 -21.40 -9.48 -14.35
C GLY A 210 -21.03 -9.34 -15.83
N SER A 211 -21.41 -8.25 -16.52
CA SER A 211 -20.90 -7.88 -17.86
C SER A 211 -19.70 -6.95 -17.78
N GLN A 212 -19.15 -6.77 -16.55
CA GLN A 212 -18.07 -5.83 -16.22
C GLN A 212 -18.43 -4.36 -16.38
N THR A 213 -19.72 -4.06 -16.43
CA THR A 213 -20.26 -2.71 -16.31
C THR A 213 -20.52 -2.43 -14.83
N LEU A 214 -20.02 -1.32 -14.32
CA LEU A 214 -20.28 -0.91 -12.94
C LEU A 214 -21.70 -0.40 -12.79
N THR A 215 -22.38 -0.81 -11.74
CA THR A 215 -23.78 -0.49 -11.47
C THR A 215 -23.97 0.24 -10.16
N GLY A 216 -24.94 1.15 -10.12
CA GLY A 216 -25.20 1.96 -8.93
C GLY A 216 -24.06 2.94 -8.62
N SER A 217 -23.74 3.11 -7.35
CA SER A 217 -22.66 3.95 -6.86
C SER A 217 -21.74 3.16 -5.93
N LYS A 218 -20.47 3.62 -5.82
CA LYS A 218 -19.54 3.08 -4.84
C LYS A 218 -20.07 3.26 -3.41
N GLN A 219 -19.77 2.31 -2.53
CA GLN A 219 -20.19 2.28 -1.14
C GLN A 219 -18.96 2.17 -0.23
N LYS A 220 -18.85 3.01 0.79
CA LYS A 220 -17.81 2.86 1.82
C LYS A 220 -18.02 1.57 2.58
N LEU A 221 -16.96 0.79 2.78
CA LEU A 221 -17.03 -0.43 3.58
C LEU A 221 -17.14 -0.09 5.08
N VAL A 222 -17.89 -0.90 5.84
CA VAL A 222 -18.16 -0.66 7.26
C VAL A 222 -16.87 -0.67 8.08
N ASN A 223 -15.96 -1.62 7.80
CA ASN A 223 -14.64 -1.73 8.44
C ASN A 223 -13.53 -1.29 7.46
N GLY A 224 -13.83 -0.32 6.59
CA GLY A 224 -12.93 0.09 5.53
C GLY A 224 -11.90 1.16 5.92
N GLU A 225 -11.88 1.60 7.18
CA GLU A 225 -10.85 2.53 7.66
C GLU A 225 -9.62 1.74 8.10
N LEU A 226 -8.47 2.06 7.52
CA LEU A 226 -7.20 1.40 7.81
C LEU A 226 -6.31 2.31 8.66
N ASP A 227 -5.72 1.74 9.71
CA ASP A 227 -4.76 2.45 10.57
C ASP A 227 -3.36 2.47 9.92
N VAL A 228 -3.27 3.14 8.77
CA VAL A 228 -2.02 3.40 8.05
C VAL A 228 -1.96 4.87 7.64
N ARG A 229 -0.75 5.36 7.35
CA ARG A 229 -0.53 6.77 7.03
C ARG A 229 -1.08 7.18 5.67
N ASN A 230 -1.08 6.26 4.72
CA ASN A 230 -1.71 6.38 3.41
C ASN A 230 -2.02 5.00 2.85
N LEU A 231 -2.84 4.95 1.82
CA LEU A 231 -3.14 3.74 1.06
C LEU A 231 -2.74 3.95 -0.39
N SER A 232 -1.63 3.35 -0.82
CA SER A 232 -1.08 3.51 -2.17
C SER A 232 -1.61 2.48 -3.16
N ALA A 233 -1.80 1.21 -2.76
CA ALA A 233 -2.29 0.17 -3.67
C ALA A 233 -3.06 -0.92 -2.95
N LEU A 234 -3.85 -1.67 -3.74
CA LEU A 234 -4.62 -2.83 -3.30
C LEU A 234 -4.41 -4.01 -4.26
N ALA A 235 -4.39 -5.22 -3.71
CA ALA A 235 -4.50 -6.44 -4.49
C ALA A 235 -5.32 -7.48 -3.74
N ILE A 236 -6.11 -8.30 -4.46
CA ILE A 236 -6.79 -9.45 -3.87
C ILE A 236 -6.06 -10.72 -4.29
N ASP A 237 -5.77 -11.58 -3.33
CA ASP A 237 -5.32 -12.95 -3.61
C ASP A 237 -6.55 -13.82 -3.96
N PRO A 238 -6.68 -14.26 -5.22
CA PRO A 238 -7.85 -15.04 -5.62
C PRO A 238 -7.92 -16.41 -4.94
N ARG A 239 -6.81 -16.91 -4.39
CA ARG A 239 -6.72 -18.21 -3.70
C ARG A 239 -7.34 -18.13 -2.30
N THR A 240 -7.04 -17.10 -1.54
CA THR A 240 -7.53 -16.89 -0.16
C THR A 240 -8.75 -16.00 -0.09
N GLY A 241 -8.87 -15.01 -0.98
CA GLY A 241 -9.85 -13.92 -0.94
C GLY A 241 -9.38 -12.76 -0.06
N HIS A 242 -8.17 -12.85 0.51
CA HIS A 242 -7.60 -11.82 1.33
C HIS A 242 -7.12 -10.63 0.48
N THR A 243 -7.20 -9.45 1.06
CA THR A 243 -6.77 -8.21 0.43
C THR A 243 -5.39 -7.82 0.93
N LEU A 244 -4.47 -7.52 0.01
CA LEU A 244 -3.21 -6.88 0.29
C LEU A 244 -3.38 -5.37 0.18
N ALA A 245 -3.04 -4.63 1.23
CA ALA A 245 -3.12 -3.18 1.29
C ALA A 245 -1.71 -2.59 1.49
N LEU A 246 -1.26 -1.80 0.53
CA LEU A 246 0.07 -1.20 0.51
C LEU A 246 0.03 0.23 1.05
N SER A 247 0.93 0.54 1.98
CA SER A 247 1.16 1.89 2.48
C SER A 247 2.61 2.32 2.26
N ALA A 248 2.82 3.28 1.36
CA ALA A 248 4.14 3.83 1.08
C ALA A 248 4.71 4.57 2.28
N ASP A 249 3.91 5.42 2.93
CA ASP A 249 4.34 6.25 4.06
C ASP A 249 4.57 5.45 5.35
N SER A 250 3.84 4.35 5.55
CA SER A 250 4.09 3.43 6.65
C SER A 250 5.20 2.41 6.33
N HIS A 251 5.65 2.32 5.09
CA HIS A 251 6.53 1.26 4.58
C HIS A 251 6.04 -0.14 4.97
N LEU A 252 4.75 -0.40 4.71
CA LEU A 252 4.07 -1.63 5.09
C LEU A 252 3.25 -2.19 3.93
N LEU A 253 3.22 -3.51 3.84
CA LEU A 253 2.18 -4.26 3.17
C LEU A 253 1.38 -5.00 4.23
N LEU A 254 0.06 -4.82 4.25
CA LEU A 254 -0.86 -5.49 5.16
C LEU A 254 -1.61 -6.58 4.40
N GLU A 255 -1.92 -7.67 5.09
CA GLU A 255 -2.91 -8.66 4.68
C GLU A 255 -4.16 -8.48 5.53
N LEU A 256 -5.30 -8.31 4.87
CA LEU A 256 -6.63 -8.21 5.48
C LEU A 256 -7.46 -9.41 5.05
N ASP A 257 -8.25 -9.96 5.96
CA ASP A 257 -9.22 -11.01 5.64
C ASP A 257 -10.44 -10.46 4.87
N GLU A 258 -11.41 -11.33 4.58
CA GLU A 258 -12.66 -10.95 3.89
C GLU A 258 -13.54 -9.99 4.71
N GLN A 259 -13.33 -9.88 6.02
CA GLN A 259 -14.01 -8.95 6.93
C GLN A 259 -13.29 -7.60 7.05
N GLY A 260 -12.08 -7.48 6.47
CA GLY A 260 -11.22 -6.30 6.57
C GLY A 260 -10.37 -6.28 7.84
N GLU A 261 -10.37 -7.37 8.62
CA GLU A 261 -9.51 -7.50 9.79
C GLU A 261 -8.09 -7.89 9.38
N GLN A 262 -7.10 -7.35 10.10
CA GLN A 262 -5.71 -7.59 9.76
C GLN A 262 -5.25 -8.98 10.21
N VAL A 263 -4.61 -9.70 9.30
CA VAL A 263 -4.07 -11.06 9.49
C VAL A 263 -2.56 -11.05 9.66
N SER A 264 -1.85 -10.42 8.74
CA SER A 264 -0.38 -10.39 8.74
C SER A 264 0.15 -9.12 8.08
N PHE A 265 1.46 -8.87 8.24
CA PHE A 265 2.11 -7.75 7.57
C PHE A 265 3.53 -8.06 7.12
N MET A 266 4.02 -7.29 6.17
CA MET A 266 5.42 -7.28 5.73
C MET A 266 5.95 -5.86 5.80
N THR A 267 7.13 -5.68 6.43
CA THR A 267 7.79 -4.38 6.46
C THR A 267 8.71 -4.20 5.25
N LEU A 268 8.61 -3.03 4.60
CA LEU A 268 9.37 -2.69 3.40
C LEU A 268 10.69 -1.96 3.71
N LEU A 269 11.18 -2.12 4.95
CA LEU A 269 12.41 -1.52 5.41
C LEU A 269 13.62 -2.41 5.11
N ARG A 270 14.77 -1.77 4.91
CA ARG A 270 16.06 -2.44 4.76
C ARG A 270 16.30 -3.47 5.86
N GLY A 271 16.78 -4.66 5.47
CA GLY A 271 17.17 -5.74 6.38
C GLY A 271 16.02 -6.68 6.76
N PHE A 272 14.80 -6.39 6.32
CA PHE A 272 13.65 -7.26 6.50
C PHE A 272 13.25 -7.90 5.17
N ASN A 273 12.64 -9.07 5.21
CA ASN A 273 12.07 -9.78 4.05
C ASN A 273 13.03 -9.86 2.84
N GLY A 274 14.34 -9.98 3.06
CA GLY A 274 15.35 -10.05 2.02
C GLY A 274 15.75 -8.72 1.38
N LEU A 275 15.20 -7.59 1.80
CA LEU A 275 15.47 -6.28 1.22
C LEU A 275 16.86 -5.75 1.60
N SER A 276 17.67 -5.41 0.61
CA SER A 276 18.97 -4.76 0.79
C SER A 276 18.87 -3.27 1.07
N LYS A 277 17.76 -2.65 0.67
CA LYS A 277 17.41 -1.23 0.88
C LYS A 277 15.94 -1.11 1.24
N THR A 278 15.56 -0.05 1.96
CA THR A 278 14.16 0.34 2.12
C THR A 278 13.56 0.65 0.75
N ILE A 279 12.37 0.12 0.47
CA ILE A 279 11.64 0.45 -0.76
C ILE A 279 11.23 1.92 -0.69
N PRO A 280 11.69 2.77 -1.61
CA PRO A 280 11.27 4.16 -1.66
C PRO A 280 9.87 4.24 -2.28
N ARG A 281 8.93 4.96 -1.67
CA ARG A 281 7.58 5.17 -2.21
C ARG A 281 7.03 3.97 -2.99
N ALA A 282 6.67 2.91 -2.25
CA ALA A 282 6.03 1.73 -2.84
C ALA A 282 4.60 2.10 -3.25
N GLU A 283 4.32 2.14 -4.57
CA GLU A 283 3.04 2.66 -5.08
C GLU A 283 2.14 1.57 -5.68
N GLY A 284 2.68 0.42 -6.07
CA GLY A 284 1.87 -0.64 -6.66
C GLY A 284 2.16 -2.02 -6.08
N VAL A 285 1.12 -2.84 -5.94
CA VAL A 285 1.23 -4.24 -5.49
C VAL A 285 0.25 -5.14 -6.25
N THR A 286 0.70 -6.35 -6.57
CA THR A 286 -0.16 -7.41 -7.08
C THR A 286 0.35 -8.79 -6.68
N ILE A 287 -0.49 -9.81 -6.84
CA ILE A 287 -0.14 -11.21 -6.53
C ILE A 287 -0.57 -12.11 -7.69
N ASP A 288 0.26 -13.09 -8.06
CA ASP A 288 -0.04 -14.03 -9.13
C ASP A 288 -0.75 -15.30 -8.63
N ASP A 289 -1.16 -16.18 -9.56
CA ASP A 289 -1.83 -17.44 -9.26
C ASP A 289 -0.96 -18.40 -8.43
N ALA A 290 0.36 -18.27 -8.47
CA ALA A 290 1.30 -19.06 -7.68
C ALA A 290 1.52 -18.48 -6.28
N GLY A 291 1.07 -17.24 -6.05
CA GLY A 291 1.21 -16.51 -4.81
C GLY A 291 2.48 -15.68 -4.72
N ASN A 292 3.17 -15.43 -5.81
CA ASN A 292 4.27 -14.48 -5.80
C ASN A 292 3.73 -13.05 -5.76
N ILE A 293 4.34 -12.21 -4.94
CA ILE A 293 3.96 -10.80 -4.80
C ILE A 293 4.92 -9.95 -5.64
N TYR A 294 4.34 -8.99 -6.36
CA TYR A 294 5.07 -8.03 -7.19
C TYR A 294 4.76 -6.63 -6.72
N MET A 295 5.78 -5.77 -6.73
CA MET A 295 5.62 -4.36 -6.39
C MET A 295 6.37 -3.47 -7.38
N VAL A 296 5.86 -2.25 -7.55
CA VAL A 296 6.61 -1.15 -8.15
C VAL A 296 6.75 -0.02 -7.15
N SER A 297 7.81 0.75 -7.30
CA SER A 297 8.03 1.96 -6.53
C SER A 297 8.62 3.06 -7.38
N GLU A 298 8.37 4.29 -6.98
CA GLU A 298 8.96 5.43 -7.66
C GLU A 298 10.50 5.46 -7.55
N PRO A 299 11.17 5.95 -8.61
CA PRO A 299 10.55 6.42 -9.86
C PRO A 299 10.19 5.28 -10.81
N ASN A 300 10.85 4.11 -10.76
CA ASN A 300 10.69 3.01 -11.72
C ASN A 300 11.39 1.73 -11.24
N LEU A 301 11.21 1.36 -9.98
CA LEU A 301 11.81 0.15 -9.41
C LEU A 301 10.79 -0.97 -9.36
N PHE A 302 11.25 -2.18 -9.65
CA PHE A 302 10.46 -3.40 -9.64
C PHE A 302 10.99 -4.38 -8.60
N TYR A 303 10.07 -5.01 -7.88
CA TYR A 303 10.33 -6.01 -6.85
C TYR A 303 9.49 -7.26 -7.07
N ARG A 304 10.04 -8.41 -6.68
CA ARG A 304 9.32 -9.67 -6.61
C ARG A 304 9.65 -10.37 -5.32
N PHE A 305 8.61 -10.87 -4.63
CA PHE A 305 8.73 -11.64 -3.40
C PHE A 305 8.14 -13.03 -3.59
N GLU A 306 8.80 -14.02 -3.04
CA GLU A 306 8.36 -15.41 -3.04
C GLU A 306 8.26 -15.93 -1.60
N LYS A 307 7.32 -16.84 -1.36
CA LYS A 307 7.15 -17.52 -0.07
C LYS A 307 8.25 -18.58 0.08
N GLN A 308 8.92 -18.60 1.22
CA GLN A 308 9.99 -19.56 1.56
C GLN A 308 9.49 -20.66 2.49
#